data_cbb6546af5947a7dff1d1ba6e32d45e0
#
_entry.id   cbb6546af5947a7dff1d1ba6e32d45e0
#
_cell.length_a   1.000
_cell.length_b   1.000
_cell.length_c   1.000
_cell.angle_alpha   90.00
_cell.angle_beta   90.00
_cell.angle_gamma   90.00
#
_symmetry.space_group_name_H-M   'P 1'
#
loop_
_entity.id
_entity.type
_entity.pdbx_description
1 polymer ?
#
loop_
_entity_poly.entity_id
_entity_poly.type
_entity_poly.pdbx_seq_one_letter_code
_entity_poly.pdbx_strand_id
1 'polypeptide(L)'
;MRYFSLVLIFAFFAAGAISQKTHPEGVAQVQTGSSATLSAGQTGRITFETITLNDSQFLKGEKTGPKATIWGNLRLPERRIGRVPAVVLVHGTVGVGPREEQWAEDLNGVGVATFILDSFSGRGLVPPFESGAVPSPFAMIVDSYRALNLLATHPRIDPKRIAIMGFSRGGVVALYASLHRFQRLYGPAGLEFAAYLPFYANCAITYIDDEKVSDRPIRLHHGTDDNNLPIAACRDYVKRLQGAGKDIQLREYSGARHSFDNSELSSASVQPRGLNWTRCRFFERAVGEIVNSETKTAFGLSDPCFSRGPTVGYSQAAHAEALRQVKIFITTTFQLSP
;
A
#
# COMPACT_ATOMS: atom_id res chain seq x y z
N MET A 1 -66.75 -3.79 -41.45
CA MET A 1 -66.20 -2.92 -42.51
C MET A 1 -66.08 -1.50 -41.97
N ARG A 2 -64.92 -1.06 -41.59
CA ARG A 2 -64.53 0.35 -41.42
C ARG A 2 -63.02 0.42 -41.39
N TYR A 3 -62.44 0.92 -42.47
CA TYR A 3 -61.01 1.21 -42.62
C TYR A 3 -60.63 2.43 -41.81
N PHE A 4 -59.55 2.37 -41.02
CA PHE A 4 -58.88 3.52 -40.45
C PHE A 4 -57.53 3.65 -41.12
N SER A 5 -57.37 4.76 -41.83
CA SER A 5 -56.11 5.16 -42.47
C SER A 5 -55.15 5.71 -41.41
N LEU A 6 -53.92 5.19 -41.41
CA LEU A 6 -52.81 5.67 -40.59
C LEU A 6 -52.04 6.76 -41.35
N VAL A 7 -52.06 8.01 -40.89
CA VAL A 7 -51.26 9.10 -41.43
C VAL A 7 -49.91 9.07 -40.79
N LEU A 8 -48.85 8.85 -41.57
CA LEU A 8 -47.45 9.00 -41.13
C LEU A 8 -47.06 10.47 -41.21
N ILE A 9 -46.72 11.05 -40.05
CA ILE A 9 -46.09 12.37 -39.98
C ILE A 9 -44.58 12.18 -39.91
N PHE A 10 -43.84 12.58 -40.95
CA PHE A 10 -42.39 12.70 -40.94
C PHE A 10 -41.97 13.95 -40.26
N ALA A 11 -41.34 13.86 -39.09
CA ALA A 11 -40.67 14.98 -38.45
C ALA A 11 -39.18 14.99 -38.89
N PHE A 12 -38.79 16.00 -39.62
CA PHE A 12 -37.39 16.31 -39.92
C PHE A 12 -36.71 16.85 -38.67
N PHE A 13 -35.77 16.08 -38.09
CA PHE A 13 -34.82 16.61 -37.11
C PHE A 13 -33.59 17.12 -37.84
N ALA A 14 -33.32 18.39 -37.76
CA ALA A 14 -32.09 19.02 -38.20
C ALA A 14 -30.96 18.59 -37.23
N ALA A 15 -29.95 17.86 -37.73
CA ALA A 15 -28.77 17.54 -37.00
C ALA A 15 -27.86 18.75 -36.87
N GLY A 16 -27.86 19.39 -35.69
CA GLY A 16 -26.85 20.36 -35.32
C GLY A 16 -25.53 19.65 -35.02
N ALA A 17 -24.51 19.91 -35.84
CA ALA A 17 -23.15 19.40 -35.62
C ALA A 17 -22.54 20.08 -34.39
N ILE A 18 -22.44 19.34 -33.28
CA ILE A 18 -21.67 19.74 -32.10
C ILE A 18 -20.21 19.41 -32.42
N SER A 19 -19.41 20.43 -32.67
CA SER A 19 -17.95 20.32 -32.78
C SER A 19 -17.36 19.91 -31.45
N GLN A 20 -17.05 18.62 -31.28
CA GLN A 20 -16.24 18.13 -30.17
C GLN A 20 -14.80 18.57 -30.39
N LYS A 21 -14.33 19.50 -29.57
CA LYS A 21 -12.90 19.77 -29.42
C LYS A 21 -12.25 18.52 -28.79
N THR A 22 -11.61 17.72 -29.60
CA THR A 22 -10.72 16.65 -29.15
C THR A 22 -9.48 17.29 -28.55
N HIS A 23 -9.37 17.24 -27.21
CA HIS A 23 -8.06 17.38 -26.56
C HIS A 23 -7.23 16.16 -26.96
N PRO A 24 -5.97 16.33 -27.36
CA PRO A 24 -5.08 15.19 -27.52
C PRO A 24 -4.74 14.67 -26.12
N GLU A 25 -5.47 13.66 -25.64
CA GLU A 25 -4.98 12.81 -24.58
C GLU A 25 -3.70 12.16 -25.08
N GLY A 26 -2.57 12.56 -24.47
CA GLY A 26 -1.31 11.87 -24.70
C GLY A 26 -1.47 10.41 -24.30
N VAL A 27 -1.60 9.52 -25.27
CA VAL A 27 -1.63 8.08 -25.08
C VAL A 27 -0.32 7.69 -24.41
N ALA A 28 -0.35 7.50 -23.08
CA ALA A 28 0.77 6.93 -22.35
C ALA A 28 1.12 5.60 -23.01
N GLN A 29 2.33 5.51 -23.57
CA GLN A 29 2.79 4.28 -24.19
C GLN A 29 2.82 3.17 -23.13
N VAL A 30 1.94 2.21 -23.26
CA VAL A 30 1.94 0.97 -22.47
C VAL A 30 3.16 0.17 -22.92
N GLN A 31 4.25 0.26 -22.16
CA GLN A 31 5.41 -0.59 -22.40
C GLN A 31 5.07 -2.02 -21.96
N THR A 32 4.95 -2.92 -22.93
CA THR A 32 4.66 -4.35 -22.74
C THR A 32 5.95 -5.16 -22.58
N GLY A 33 6.85 -4.76 -21.68
CA GLY A 33 8.08 -5.47 -21.39
C GLY A 33 8.48 -5.34 -19.92
N SER A 34 9.03 -6.40 -19.32
CA SER A 34 9.64 -6.32 -17.99
C SER A 34 10.92 -5.48 -18.07
N SER A 35 10.92 -4.28 -17.48
CA SER A 35 12.10 -3.41 -17.47
C SER A 35 13.04 -3.78 -16.34
N ALA A 36 14.27 -4.18 -16.69
CA ALA A 36 15.35 -4.36 -15.71
C ALA A 36 15.97 -3.02 -15.27
N THR A 37 15.88 -1.97 -16.11
CA THR A 37 16.49 -0.65 -15.89
C THR A 37 15.58 0.43 -16.46
N LEU A 38 15.41 1.54 -15.73
CA LEU A 38 14.58 2.67 -16.15
C LEU A 38 15.39 3.76 -16.85
N SER A 39 14.81 4.42 -17.85
CA SER A 39 15.37 5.62 -18.49
C SER A 39 14.88 6.90 -17.81
N ALA A 40 15.58 8.03 -18.03
CA ALA A 40 15.29 9.31 -17.37
C ALA A 40 13.89 9.88 -17.69
N GLY A 41 13.33 9.59 -18.85
CA GLY A 41 12.01 10.03 -19.27
C GLY A 41 10.89 9.04 -18.96
N GLN A 42 11.20 7.90 -18.37
CA GLN A 42 10.22 6.84 -18.13
C GLN A 42 9.37 7.16 -16.91
N THR A 43 8.07 7.38 -17.14
CA THR A 43 7.06 7.67 -16.12
C THR A 43 5.75 6.93 -16.47
N GLY A 44 4.72 7.07 -15.65
CA GLY A 44 3.45 6.38 -15.83
C GLY A 44 3.53 4.92 -15.44
N ARG A 45 2.80 4.06 -16.15
CA ARG A 45 2.72 2.63 -15.87
C ARG A 45 4.01 1.91 -16.25
N ILE A 46 4.67 1.30 -15.28
CA ILE A 46 5.90 0.53 -15.44
C ILE A 46 5.66 -0.89 -14.95
N THR A 47 5.83 -1.87 -15.81
CA THR A 47 5.65 -3.30 -15.52
C THR A 47 6.97 -3.95 -15.13
N PHE A 48 6.92 -4.93 -14.23
CA PHE A 48 8.08 -5.73 -13.83
C PHE A 48 7.66 -7.11 -13.31
N GLU A 49 8.58 -8.05 -13.35
CA GLU A 49 8.33 -9.42 -12.89
C GLU A 49 8.51 -9.57 -11.39
N THR A 50 7.68 -10.44 -10.81
CA THR A 50 7.74 -10.84 -9.41
C THR A 50 7.36 -12.31 -9.23
N ILE A 51 7.37 -12.78 -7.98
CA ILE A 51 6.88 -14.12 -7.61
C ILE A 51 5.78 -13.99 -6.54
N THR A 52 4.87 -14.94 -6.51
CA THR A 52 3.81 -15.00 -5.51
C THR A 52 4.13 -16.11 -4.51
N LEU A 53 4.51 -15.75 -3.30
CA LEU A 53 4.77 -16.67 -2.21
C LEU A 53 3.60 -16.66 -1.22
N ASN A 54 3.23 -17.83 -0.67
CA ASN A 54 2.37 -17.86 0.51
C ASN A 54 3.19 -17.57 1.78
N ASP A 55 2.50 -17.43 2.92
CA ASP A 55 3.12 -17.04 4.19
C ASP A 55 4.24 -17.99 4.60
N SER A 56 3.99 -19.32 4.54
CA SER A 56 4.97 -20.31 4.93
C SER A 56 6.20 -20.32 4.01
N GLN A 57 5.99 -20.23 2.70
CA GLN A 57 7.08 -20.14 1.72
C GLN A 57 7.96 -18.94 1.96
N PHE A 58 7.32 -17.76 2.15
CA PHE A 58 8.07 -16.53 2.42
C PHE A 58 8.88 -16.62 3.72
N LEU A 59 8.26 -17.03 4.82
CA LEU A 59 8.94 -17.12 6.12
C LEU A 59 10.09 -18.13 6.12
N LYS A 60 9.98 -19.20 5.32
CA LYS A 60 11.06 -20.18 5.10
C LYS A 60 12.16 -19.71 4.16
N GLY A 61 11.99 -18.57 3.51
CA GLY A 61 12.99 -18.01 2.61
C GLY A 61 13.01 -18.65 1.21
N GLU A 62 11.91 -19.27 0.77
CA GLU A 62 11.80 -19.83 -0.58
C GLU A 62 11.97 -18.72 -1.64
N LYS A 63 12.68 -19.05 -2.73
CA LYS A 63 13.00 -18.10 -3.81
C LYS A 63 12.21 -18.36 -5.07
N THR A 64 11.41 -19.42 -5.10
CA THR A 64 10.64 -19.86 -6.24
C THR A 64 9.16 -19.91 -5.89
N GLY A 65 8.32 -19.47 -6.82
CA GLY A 65 6.88 -19.46 -6.70
C GLY A 65 6.25 -19.08 -8.05
N PRO A 66 4.92 -19.08 -8.16
CA PRO A 66 4.24 -18.62 -9.37
C PRO A 66 4.73 -17.23 -9.77
N LYS A 67 5.19 -17.09 -11.03
CA LYS A 67 5.60 -15.80 -11.58
C LYS A 67 4.38 -14.94 -11.86
N ALA A 68 4.53 -13.63 -11.68
CA ALA A 68 3.54 -12.64 -12.06
C ALA A 68 4.23 -11.42 -12.66
N THR A 69 3.58 -10.77 -13.62
CA THR A 69 3.97 -9.45 -14.12
C THR A 69 3.03 -8.43 -13.49
N ILE A 70 3.57 -7.62 -12.61
CA ILE A 70 2.82 -6.56 -11.93
C ILE A 70 3.29 -5.20 -12.42
N TRP A 71 2.70 -4.14 -11.92
CA TRP A 71 3.04 -2.78 -12.34
C TRP A 71 2.93 -1.76 -11.22
N GLY A 72 3.53 -0.62 -11.43
CA GLY A 72 3.30 0.58 -10.65
C GLY A 72 3.24 1.81 -11.53
N ASN A 73 2.64 2.87 -11.01
CA ASN A 73 2.51 4.16 -11.68
C ASN A 73 3.53 5.14 -11.11
N LEU A 74 4.57 5.47 -11.90
CA LEU A 74 5.62 6.41 -11.52
C LEU A 74 5.23 7.84 -11.89
N ARG A 75 5.24 8.74 -10.91
CA ARG A 75 5.09 10.19 -11.11
C ARG A 75 6.31 10.91 -10.58
N LEU A 76 6.90 11.76 -11.40
CA LEU A 76 7.98 12.65 -11.00
C LEU A 76 7.41 14.02 -10.65
N PRO A 77 7.94 14.73 -9.63
CA PRO A 77 7.50 16.09 -9.33
C PRO A 77 7.91 17.06 -10.45
N GLU A 78 6.99 17.95 -10.84
CA GLU A 78 7.16 18.84 -12.00
C GLU A 78 8.29 19.87 -11.83
N ARG A 79 8.48 20.37 -10.62
CA ARG A 79 9.32 21.56 -10.35
C ARG A 79 10.73 21.27 -9.88
N ARG A 80 11.22 20.01 -9.94
CA ARG A 80 12.57 19.70 -9.46
C ARG A 80 13.48 19.19 -10.57
N ILE A 81 14.66 19.80 -10.63
CA ILE A 81 15.75 19.39 -11.53
C ILE A 81 16.68 18.42 -10.77
N GLY A 82 17.27 17.45 -11.47
CA GLY A 82 18.20 16.48 -10.89
C GLY A 82 17.49 15.28 -10.24
N ARG A 83 18.19 14.64 -9.29
CA ARG A 83 17.67 13.48 -8.56
C ARG A 83 16.75 13.90 -7.42
N VAL A 84 15.59 13.28 -7.36
CA VAL A 84 14.56 13.50 -6.33
C VAL A 84 14.40 12.27 -5.44
N PRO A 85 13.95 12.40 -4.20
CA PRO A 85 13.52 11.26 -3.40
C PRO A 85 12.25 10.65 -3.99
N ALA A 86 11.94 9.41 -3.58
CA ALA A 86 10.73 8.72 -3.99
C ALA A 86 10.01 8.05 -2.81
N VAL A 87 8.71 7.80 -2.97
CA VAL A 87 7.89 6.99 -2.06
C VAL A 87 7.18 5.91 -2.86
N VAL A 88 7.36 4.65 -2.46
CA VAL A 88 6.54 3.53 -2.92
C VAL A 88 5.27 3.51 -2.08
N LEU A 89 4.11 3.69 -2.73
CA LEU A 89 2.79 3.64 -2.11
C LEU A 89 2.18 2.26 -2.29
N VAL A 90 1.85 1.59 -1.19
CA VAL A 90 1.34 0.20 -1.18
C VAL A 90 -0.10 0.18 -0.70
N HIS A 91 -1.00 -0.26 -1.57
CA HIS A 91 -2.44 -0.29 -1.33
C HIS A 91 -2.88 -1.31 -0.26
N GLY A 92 -4.08 -1.10 0.26
CA GLY A 92 -4.76 -2.03 1.16
C GLY A 92 -5.40 -3.23 0.45
N THR A 93 -6.30 -3.93 1.18
CA THR A 93 -6.99 -5.14 0.67
C THR A 93 -7.90 -4.85 -0.53
N VAL A 94 -8.34 -3.62 -0.72
CA VAL A 94 -9.25 -3.24 -1.81
C VAL A 94 -8.54 -2.92 -3.14
N GLY A 95 -7.21 -2.99 -3.18
CA GLY A 95 -6.43 -2.60 -4.36
C GLY A 95 -6.10 -1.11 -4.40
N VAL A 96 -5.54 -0.65 -5.51
CA VAL A 96 -5.26 0.77 -5.77
C VAL A 96 -6.58 1.53 -5.97
N GLY A 97 -6.68 2.69 -5.35
CA GLY A 97 -7.85 3.55 -5.43
C GLY A 97 -7.54 5.04 -5.26
N PRO A 98 -8.60 5.88 -5.14
CA PRO A 98 -8.45 7.34 -5.02
C PRO A 98 -7.57 7.79 -3.85
N ARG A 99 -7.51 7.01 -2.76
CA ARG A 99 -6.65 7.31 -1.61
C ARG A 99 -5.17 7.35 -2.02
N GLU A 100 -4.68 6.33 -2.71
CA GLU A 100 -3.28 6.24 -3.15
C GLU A 100 -2.95 7.34 -4.15
N GLU A 101 -3.90 7.70 -5.01
CA GLU A 101 -3.79 8.79 -5.97
C GLU A 101 -3.65 10.15 -5.26
N GLN A 102 -4.49 10.42 -4.25
CA GLN A 102 -4.43 11.65 -3.47
C GLN A 102 -3.10 11.78 -2.71
N TRP A 103 -2.65 10.71 -2.05
CA TRP A 103 -1.35 10.71 -1.39
C TRP A 103 -0.19 10.94 -2.36
N ALA A 104 -0.29 10.39 -3.59
CA ALA A 104 0.72 10.61 -4.62
C ALA A 104 0.76 12.08 -5.05
N GLU A 105 -0.38 12.73 -5.27
CA GLU A 105 -0.46 14.16 -5.60
C GLU A 105 0.14 15.02 -4.49
N ASP A 106 -0.23 14.75 -3.26
CA ASP A 106 0.24 15.48 -2.08
C ASP A 106 1.76 15.38 -1.90
N LEU A 107 2.35 14.21 -2.13
CA LEU A 107 3.80 14.00 -2.05
C LEU A 107 4.54 14.60 -3.25
N ASN A 108 3.97 14.50 -4.46
CA ASN A 108 4.53 15.17 -5.63
C ASN A 108 4.56 16.69 -5.44
N GLY A 109 3.53 17.27 -4.80
CA GLY A 109 3.45 18.69 -4.49
C GLY A 109 4.57 19.20 -3.60
N VAL A 110 5.19 18.34 -2.77
CA VAL A 110 6.38 18.69 -1.94
C VAL A 110 7.72 18.25 -2.56
N GLY A 111 7.70 17.81 -3.83
CA GLY A 111 8.91 17.52 -4.60
C GLY A 111 9.44 16.09 -4.44
N VAL A 112 8.58 15.15 -4.12
CA VAL A 112 8.88 13.71 -3.98
C VAL A 112 8.27 12.95 -5.15
N ALA A 113 9.03 12.07 -5.80
CA ALA A 113 8.48 11.13 -6.77
C ALA A 113 7.62 10.07 -6.06
N THR A 114 6.58 9.58 -6.72
CA THR A 114 5.72 8.55 -6.17
C THR A 114 5.61 7.36 -7.12
N PHE A 115 5.55 6.16 -6.55
CA PHE A 115 5.33 4.94 -7.28
C PHE A 115 4.18 4.18 -6.62
N ILE A 116 2.97 4.32 -7.19
CA ILE A 116 1.79 3.58 -6.72
C ILE A 116 1.92 2.15 -7.23
N LEU A 117 2.26 1.24 -6.32
CA LEU A 117 2.47 -0.18 -6.62
C LEU A 117 1.13 -0.92 -6.65
N ASP A 118 0.80 -1.55 -7.78
CA ASP A 118 -0.34 -2.45 -7.92
C ASP A 118 0.11 -3.91 -7.88
N SER A 119 -0.05 -4.52 -6.72
CA SER A 119 0.26 -5.94 -6.51
C SER A 119 -0.87 -6.89 -6.95
N PHE A 120 -2.03 -6.38 -7.37
CA PHE A 120 -3.22 -7.20 -7.60
C PHE A 120 -3.57 -7.38 -9.07
N SER A 121 -3.71 -6.29 -9.82
CA SER A 121 -4.23 -6.35 -11.20
C SER A 121 -3.38 -7.22 -12.12
N GLY A 122 -2.05 -7.18 -11.97
CA GLY A 122 -1.12 -8.04 -12.74
C GLY A 122 -1.20 -9.53 -12.38
N ARG A 123 -1.88 -9.88 -11.28
CA ARG A 123 -2.22 -11.25 -10.89
C ARG A 123 -3.64 -11.65 -11.29
N GLY A 124 -4.30 -10.83 -12.13
CA GLY A 124 -5.68 -11.06 -12.57
C GLY A 124 -6.75 -10.76 -11.50
N LEU A 125 -6.38 -10.07 -10.42
CA LEU A 125 -7.31 -9.71 -9.37
C LEU A 125 -7.95 -8.35 -9.66
N VAL A 126 -9.27 -8.33 -9.76
CA VAL A 126 -10.09 -7.13 -9.99
C VAL A 126 -11.17 -7.06 -8.90
N PRO A 127 -11.38 -5.90 -8.24
CA PRO A 127 -12.45 -5.75 -7.25
C PRO A 127 -13.85 -6.00 -7.84
N PRO A 128 -14.82 -6.50 -7.04
CA PRO A 128 -14.67 -6.97 -5.67
C PRO A 128 -13.97 -8.32 -5.57
N PHE A 129 -13.02 -8.44 -4.63
CA PHE A 129 -12.27 -9.69 -4.46
C PHE A 129 -13.06 -10.72 -3.66
N GLU A 130 -12.96 -11.99 -4.06
CA GLU A 130 -13.41 -13.08 -3.20
C GLU A 130 -12.50 -13.22 -1.96
N SER A 131 -13.10 -13.61 -0.84
CA SER A 131 -12.34 -13.83 0.39
C SER A 131 -11.29 -14.92 0.18
N GLY A 132 -10.02 -14.59 0.42
CA GLY A 132 -8.89 -15.51 0.27
C GLY A 132 -8.17 -15.46 -1.09
N ALA A 133 -8.72 -14.74 -2.09
CA ALA A 133 -8.08 -14.64 -3.41
C ALA A 133 -6.88 -13.67 -3.43
N VAL A 134 -6.80 -12.74 -2.49
CA VAL A 134 -5.74 -11.71 -2.48
C VAL A 134 -4.39 -12.28 -2.01
N PRO A 135 -3.28 -11.85 -2.62
CA PRO A 135 -1.95 -12.31 -2.22
C PRO A 135 -1.65 -11.96 -0.76
N SER A 136 -0.83 -12.78 -0.13
CA SER A 136 -0.29 -12.51 1.20
C SER A 136 0.40 -11.14 1.26
N PRO A 137 0.36 -10.42 2.39
CA PRO A 137 1.21 -9.25 2.60
C PRO A 137 2.69 -9.54 2.34
N PHE A 138 3.14 -10.76 2.58
CA PHE A 138 4.53 -11.17 2.32
C PHE A 138 4.87 -11.21 0.83
N ALA A 139 3.95 -11.66 -0.04
CA ALA A 139 4.15 -11.55 -1.48
C ALA A 139 4.27 -10.08 -1.92
N MET A 140 3.49 -9.18 -1.30
CA MET A 140 3.57 -7.75 -1.55
C MET A 140 4.88 -7.12 -0.99
N ILE A 141 5.49 -7.70 0.05
CA ILE A 141 6.85 -7.29 0.50
C ILE A 141 7.88 -7.61 -0.60
N VAL A 142 7.79 -8.79 -1.23
CA VAL A 142 8.66 -9.14 -2.37
C VAL A 142 8.45 -8.14 -3.52
N ASP A 143 7.21 -7.82 -3.85
CA ASP A 143 6.86 -6.83 -4.86
C ASP A 143 7.50 -5.45 -4.55
N SER A 144 7.42 -5.02 -3.29
CA SER A 144 7.95 -3.74 -2.84
C SER A 144 9.47 -3.68 -2.91
N TYR A 145 10.18 -4.76 -2.59
CA TYR A 145 11.63 -4.82 -2.77
C TYR A 145 12.05 -4.83 -4.24
N ARG A 146 11.27 -5.46 -5.12
CA ARG A 146 11.49 -5.38 -6.56
C ARG A 146 11.24 -3.97 -7.09
N ALA A 147 10.20 -3.29 -6.62
CA ALA A 147 9.93 -1.89 -6.92
C ALA A 147 11.08 -0.97 -6.45
N LEU A 148 11.60 -1.19 -5.23
CA LEU A 148 12.77 -0.47 -4.70
C LEU A 148 13.98 -0.63 -5.64
N ASN A 149 14.31 -1.87 -6.03
CA ASN A 149 15.43 -2.16 -6.92
C ASN A 149 15.23 -1.50 -8.30
N LEU A 150 14.03 -1.55 -8.84
CA LEU A 150 13.68 -0.95 -10.12
C LEU A 150 13.81 0.58 -10.08
N LEU A 151 13.24 1.24 -9.08
CA LEU A 151 13.31 2.70 -8.91
C LEU A 151 14.73 3.20 -8.69
N ALA A 152 15.57 2.42 -8.02
CA ALA A 152 16.99 2.76 -7.82
C ALA A 152 17.77 2.86 -9.13
N THR A 153 17.29 2.27 -10.21
CA THR A 153 17.91 2.38 -11.56
C THR A 153 17.52 3.66 -12.30
N HIS A 154 16.46 4.36 -11.84
CA HIS A 154 15.94 5.53 -12.56
C HIS A 154 16.87 6.74 -12.38
N PRO A 155 17.40 7.36 -13.49
CA PRO A 155 18.38 8.45 -13.40
C PRO A 155 17.92 9.68 -12.60
N ARG A 156 16.59 9.90 -12.53
CA ARG A 156 15.95 11.02 -11.80
C ARG A 156 15.62 10.70 -10.35
N ILE A 157 15.80 9.46 -9.88
CA ILE A 157 15.53 9.07 -8.49
C ILE A 157 16.84 8.90 -7.74
N ASP A 158 16.90 9.40 -6.50
CA ASP A 158 18.00 9.16 -5.60
C ASP A 158 17.80 7.80 -4.90
N PRO A 159 18.62 6.78 -5.18
CA PRO A 159 18.44 5.46 -4.60
C PRO A 159 18.61 5.41 -3.08
N LYS A 160 19.25 6.42 -2.49
CA LYS A 160 19.42 6.54 -1.03
C LYS A 160 18.25 7.22 -0.34
N ARG A 161 17.27 7.73 -1.10
CA ARG A 161 16.11 8.47 -0.59
C ARG A 161 14.80 7.90 -1.13
N ILE A 162 14.64 6.57 -1.08
CA ILE A 162 13.39 5.89 -1.44
C ILE A 162 12.74 5.38 -0.15
N ALA A 163 11.56 5.90 0.18
CA ALA A 163 10.75 5.43 1.30
C ALA A 163 9.64 4.46 0.84
N ILE A 164 9.05 3.76 1.80
CA ILE A 164 7.84 2.97 1.60
C ILE A 164 6.73 3.48 2.52
N MET A 165 5.54 3.65 1.98
CA MET A 165 4.33 4.01 2.70
C MET A 165 3.21 3.06 2.29
N GLY A 166 2.42 2.59 3.24
CA GLY A 166 1.37 1.62 2.90
C GLY A 166 0.21 1.65 3.88
N PHE A 167 -0.96 1.16 3.43
CA PHE A 167 -2.24 1.30 4.09
C PHE A 167 -2.84 -0.06 4.43
N SER A 168 -3.23 -0.30 5.70
CA SER A 168 -3.83 -1.56 6.12
C SER A 168 -2.93 -2.76 5.78
N ARG A 169 -3.31 -3.62 4.85
CA ARG A 169 -2.45 -4.68 4.28
C ARG A 169 -1.11 -4.10 3.78
N GLY A 170 -1.14 -2.99 3.04
CA GLY A 170 0.07 -2.26 2.64
C GLY A 170 0.83 -1.66 3.83
N GLY A 171 0.14 -1.30 4.91
CA GLY A 171 0.75 -0.91 6.17
C GLY A 171 1.56 -2.04 6.81
N VAL A 172 1.05 -3.28 6.76
CA VAL A 172 1.81 -4.49 7.15
C VAL A 172 3.05 -4.64 6.28
N VAL A 173 2.92 -4.43 4.97
CA VAL A 173 4.06 -4.47 4.03
C VAL A 173 5.09 -3.40 4.39
N ALA A 174 4.69 -2.16 4.58
CA ALA A 174 5.59 -1.06 4.92
C ALA A 174 6.28 -1.29 6.28
N LEU A 175 5.57 -1.83 7.28
CA LEU A 175 6.15 -2.12 8.59
C LEU A 175 7.20 -3.24 8.51
N TYR A 176 6.82 -4.39 7.97
CA TYR A 176 7.69 -5.57 8.03
C TYR A 176 8.73 -5.63 6.90
N ALA A 177 8.63 -4.78 5.87
CA ALA A 177 9.76 -4.55 4.96
C ALA A 177 11.00 -3.97 5.68
N SER A 178 10.85 -3.47 6.93
CA SER A 178 11.97 -3.02 7.75
C SER A 178 12.74 -4.16 8.43
N LEU A 179 12.20 -5.39 8.49
CA LEU A 179 12.86 -6.50 9.19
C LEU A 179 14.13 -6.92 8.45
N HIS A 180 15.25 -6.95 9.15
CA HIS A 180 16.53 -7.40 8.61
C HIS A 180 16.47 -8.83 8.05
N ARG A 181 15.66 -9.73 8.66
CA ARG A 181 15.44 -11.09 8.15
C ARG A 181 14.83 -11.05 6.76
N PHE A 182 13.79 -10.25 6.53
CA PHE A 182 13.09 -10.19 5.24
C PHE A 182 13.93 -9.44 4.20
N GLN A 183 14.62 -8.39 4.62
CA GLN A 183 15.55 -7.66 3.76
C GLN A 183 16.67 -8.59 3.25
N ARG A 184 17.28 -9.40 4.12
CA ARG A 184 18.31 -10.37 3.70
C ARG A 184 17.75 -11.46 2.78
N LEU A 185 16.52 -11.89 3.00
CA LEU A 185 15.91 -12.93 2.19
C LEU A 185 15.48 -12.42 0.80
N TYR A 186 14.90 -11.24 0.69
CA TYR A 186 14.20 -10.80 -0.51
C TYR A 186 14.59 -9.42 -1.01
N GLY A 187 15.22 -8.61 -0.18
CA GLY A 187 15.66 -7.27 -0.53
C GLY A 187 16.84 -7.25 -1.50
N PRO A 188 17.01 -6.19 -2.27
CA PRO A 188 18.20 -6.00 -3.11
C PRO A 188 19.45 -5.82 -2.24
N ALA A 189 20.57 -6.39 -2.68
CA ALA A 189 21.84 -6.29 -1.97
C ALA A 189 22.34 -4.83 -1.88
N GLY A 190 22.69 -4.39 -0.68
CA GLY A 190 23.24 -3.05 -0.45
C GLY A 190 22.24 -1.90 -0.60
N LEU A 191 20.94 -2.18 -0.73
CA LEU A 191 19.89 -1.17 -0.88
C LEU A 191 18.71 -1.51 0.04
N GLU A 192 18.26 -0.52 0.82
CA GLU A 192 17.08 -0.61 1.69
C GLU A 192 16.21 0.64 1.54
N PHE A 193 14.98 0.58 2.01
CA PHE A 193 14.15 1.78 2.11
C PHE A 193 14.73 2.77 3.11
N ALA A 194 14.75 4.04 2.76
CA ALA A 194 15.29 5.12 3.60
C ALA A 194 14.35 5.56 4.73
N ALA A 195 13.08 5.17 4.67
CA ALA A 195 12.08 5.38 5.72
C ALA A 195 10.87 4.48 5.50
N TYR A 196 10.12 4.20 6.58
CA TYR A 196 8.95 3.33 6.59
C TYR A 196 7.77 4.05 7.23
N LEU A 197 6.65 4.15 6.50
CA LEU A 197 5.43 4.85 6.92
C LEU A 197 4.21 3.90 6.88
N PRO A 198 4.07 2.99 7.84
CA PRO A 198 2.91 2.11 7.93
C PRO A 198 1.69 2.83 8.49
N PHE A 199 0.56 2.77 7.78
CA PHE A 199 -0.74 3.27 8.21
C PHE A 199 -1.61 2.12 8.68
N TYR A 200 -2.12 2.23 9.89
CA TYR A 200 -3.00 1.25 10.57
C TYR A 200 -2.61 -0.20 10.20
N ALA A 201 -1.34 -0.52 10.42
CA ALA A 201 -0.77 -1.84 10.20
C ALA A 201 -1.25 -2.85 11.25
N ASN A 202 -1.26 -4.13 10.89
CA ASN A 202 -1.45 -5.20 11.86
C ASN A 202 -0.13 -5.52 12.58
N CYS A 203 -0.05 -5.23 13.87
CA CYS A 203 1.07 -5.56 14.73
C CYS A 203 0.78 -6.77 15.66
N ALA A 204 -0.32 -7.50 15.43
CA ALA A 204 -0.76 -8.57 16.32
C ALA A 204 -0.01 -9.91 16.12
N ILE A 205 0.97 -9.95 15.22
CA ILE A 205 1.81 -11.12 14.97
C ILE A 205 3.25 -10.78 15.30
N THR A 206 3.85 -11.52 16.23
CA THR A 206 5.27 -11.42 16.57
C THR A 206 6.06 -12.42 15.73
N TYR A 207 6.95 -11.95 14.87
CA TYR A 207 7.82 -12.80 14.06
C TYR A 207 9.15 -13.10 14.76
N ILE A 208 9.82 -14.17 14.37
CA ILE A 208 11.18 -14.46 14.83
C ILE A 208 12.07 -13.28 14.43
N ASP A 209 12.83 -12.76 15.41
CA ASP A 209 13.74 -11.62 15.24
C ASP A 209 13.05 -10.31 14.84
N ASP A 210 11.75 -10.09 15.17
CA ASP A 210 11.00 -8.92 14.77
C ASP A 210 11.48 -7.60 15.42
N GLU A 211 12.40 -7.68 16.39
CA GLU A 211 13.09 -6.51 16.94
C GLU A 211 14.34 -6.11 16.14
N LYS A 212 14.82 -7.00 15.28
CA LYS A 212 15.96 -6.73 14.38
C LYS A 212 15.48 -6.05 13.11
N VAL A 213 15.12 -4.78 13.23
CA VAL A 213 14.69 -3.94 12.13
C VAL A 213 15.79 -3.00 11.65
N SER A 214 15.62 -2.46 10.44
CA SER A 214 16.45 -1.39 9.88
C SER A 214 16.70 -0.26 10.88
N ASP A 215 17.84 0.40 10.78
CA ASP A 215 18.15 1.62 11.53
C ASP A 215 17.52 2.88 10.92
N ARG A 216 16.77 2.72 9.81
CA ARG A 216 16.03 3.81 9.19
C ARG A 216 14.75 4.12 9.97
N PRO A 217 14.30 5.39 9.98
CA PRO A 217 13.15 5.79 10.77
C PRO A 217 11.85 5.10 10.35
N ILE A 218 11.07 4.67 11.34
CA ILE A 218 9.75 4.07 11.18
C ILE A 218 8.71 4.98 11.83
N ARG A 219 7.68 5.41 11.09
CA ARG A 219 6.60 6.28 11.59
C ARG A 219 5.26 5.62 11.35
N LEU A 220 4.71 4.99 12.39
CA LEU A 220 3.39 4.38 12.36
C LEU A 220 2.30 5.43 12.55
N HIS A 221 1.24 5.33 11.76
CA HIS A 221 0.04 6.17 11.85
C HIS A 221 -1.16 5.28 12.14
N HIS A 222 -1.89 5.51 13.25
CA HIS A 222 -2.97 4.61 13.69
C HIS A 222 -4.08 5.35 14.40
N GLY A 223 -5.33 5.01 14.08
CA GLY A 223 -6.51 5.54 14.78
C GLY A 223 -6.74 4.85 16.12
N THR A 224 -7.13 5.60 17.16
CA THR A 224 -7.38 5.01 18.48
C THR A 224 -8.61 4.12 18.53
N ASP A 225 -9.59 4.36 17.65
CA ASP A 225 -10.85 3.63 17.58
C ASP A 225 -10.86 2.55 16.48
N ASP A 226 -9.66 2.18 15.99
CA ASP A 226 -9.50 1.09 15.05
C ASP A 226 -9.80 -0.25 15.73
N ASN A 227 -10.96 -0.82 15.42
CA ASN A 227 -11.38 -2.14 15.89
C ASN A 227 -11.23 -3.24 14.84
N ASN A 228 -10.69 -2.90 13.67
CA ASN A 228 -10.26 -3.89 12.68
C ASN A 228 -8.88 -4.44 13.07
N LEU A 229 -7.89 -3.54 13.17
CA LEU A 229 -6.51 -3.82 13.56
C LEU A 229 -6.17 -3.00 14.81
N PRO A 230 -6.21 -3.60 16.03
CA PRO A 230 -6.18 -2.83 17.26
C PRO A 230 -4.83 -2.16 17.50
N ILE A 231 -4.86 -0.87 17.81
CA ILE A 231 -3.67 -0.07 18.10
C ILE A 231 -2.85 -0.60 19.27
N ALA A 232 -3.47 -1.30 20.22
CA ALA A 232 -2.78 -1.84 21.40
C ALA A 232 -1.59 -2.75 21.01
N ALA A 233 -1.75 -3.61 20.00
CA ALA A 233 -0.67 -4.44 19.51
C ALA A 233 0.50 -3.61 18.93
N CYS A 234 0.19 -2.50 18.27
CA CYS A 234 1.22 -1.60 17.75
C CYS A 234 1.93 -0.80 18.85
N ARG A 235 1.21 -0.42 19.92
CA ARG A 235 1.84 0.21 21.10
C ARG A 235 2.86 -0.74 21.74
N ASP A 236 2.50 -2.01 21.91
CA ASP A 236 3.39 -3.04 22.46
C ASP A 236 4.62 -3.25 21.57
N TYR A 237 4.41 -3.35 20.25
CA TYR A 237 5.51 -3.52 19.29
C TYR A 237 6.45 -2.31 19.26
N VAL A 238 5.91 -1.10 19.21
CA VAL A 238 6.70 0.14 19.23
C VAL A 238 7.51 0.25 20.51
N LYS A 239 6.91 -0.08 21.68
CA LYS A 239 7.61 -0.09 22.97
C LYS A 239 8.81 -1.06 22.96
N ARG A 240 8.64 -2.27 22.41
CA ARG A 240 9.74 -3.25 22.28
C ARG A 240 10.87 -2.72 21.40
N LEU A 241 10.55 -2.17 20.22
CA LEU A 241 11.54 -1.61 19.30
C LEU A 241 12.27 -0.39 19.89
N GLN A 242 11.56 0.50 20.60
CA GLN A 242 12.19 1.62 21.30
C GLN A 242 13.14 1.12 22.40
N GLY A 243 12.74 0.08 23.15
CA GLY A 243 13.61 -0.59 24.12
C GLY A 243 14.86 -1.21 23.50
N ALA A 244 14.78 -1.63 22.23
CA ALA A 244 15.91 -2.10 21.43
C ALA A 244 16.71 -0.96 20.74
N GLY A 245 16.42 0.30 21.06
CA GLY A 245 17.14 1.48 20.55
C GLY A 245 16.79 1.87 19.10
N LYS A 246 15.65 1.41 18.57
CA LYS A 246 15.25 1.71 17.19
C LYS A 246 14.51 3.04 17.08
N ASP A 247 14.72 3.79 15.99
CA ASP A 247 14.00 5.03 15.68
C ASP A 247 12.60 4.72 15.13
N ILE A 248 11.68 4.41 16.04
CA ILE A 248 10.29 4.14 15.75
C ILE A 248 9.37 5.02 16.56
N GLN A 249 8.31 5.55 15.95
CA GLN A 249 7.30 6.36 16.60
C GLN A 249 5.89 5.92 16.14
N LEU A 250 4.96 5.91 17.09
CA LEU A 250 3.53 5.74 16.83
C LEU A 250 2.84 7.10 16.92
N ARG A 251 2.16 7.49 15.83
CA ARG A 251 1.28 8.66 15.79
C ARG A 251 -0.15 8.18 15.93
N GLU A 252 -0.76 8.53 17.03
CA GLU A 252 -2.13 8.14 17.35
C GLU A 252 -3.10 9.26 16.99
N TYR A 253 -4.21 8.90 16.34
CA TYR A 253 -5.28 9.82 15.94
C TYR A 253 -6.53 9.51 16.74
N SER A 254 -6.85 10.41 17.69
CA SER A 254 -7.96 10.24 18.62
C SER A 254 -9.30 10.11 17.90
N GLY A 255 -10.09 9.08 18.24
CA GLY A 255 -11.40 8.79 17.67
C GLY A 255 -11.39 8.33 16.21
N ALA A 256 -10.23 8.26 15.57
CA ALA A 256 -10.11 7.80 14.19
C ALA A 256 -10.22 6.28 14.10
N ARG A 257 -10.94 5.81 13.07
CA ARG A 257 -11.17 4.39 12.77
C ARG A 257 -10.18 3.87 11.73
N HIS A 258 -10.28 2.59 11.41
CA HIS A 258 -9.53 2.01 10.29
C HIS A 258 -9.82 2.75 8.98
N SER A 259 -8.79 3.00 8.16
CA SER A 259 -8.89 3.77 6.90
C SER A 259 -9.36 5.22 7.07
N PHE A 260 -8.97 5.87 8.16
CA PHE A 260 -9.37 7.24 8.51
C PHE A 260 -8.98 8.31 7.47
N ASP A 261 -8.06 8.01 6.60
CA ASP A 261 -7.55 8.87 5.53
C ASP A 261 -8.19 8.61 4.16
N ASN A 262 -9.14 7.68 4.07
CA ASN A 262 -9.85 7.39 2.82
C ASN A 262 -11.15 8.21 2.71
N SER A 263 -11.11 9.30 1.95
CA SER A 263 -12.24 10.22 1.75
C SER A 263 -13.45 9.61 1.03
N GLU A 264 -13.29 8.45 0.39
CA GLU A 264 -14.40 7.71 -0.23
C GLU A 264 -15.32 7.04 0.81
N LEU A 265 -14.86 6.95 2.06
CA LEU A 265 -15.64 6.36 3.15
C LEU A 265 -16.47 7.42 3.87
N SER A 266 -17.66 7.02 4.34
CA SER A 266 -18.39 7.78 5.34
C SER A 266 -17.63 7.80 6.68
N SER A 267 -18.07 8.62 7.64
CA SER A 267 -17.45 8.73 8.96
C SER A 267 -17.47 7.43 9.77
N ALA A 268 -18.43 6.54 9.50
CA ALA A 268 -18.50 5.20 10.08
C ALA A 268 -19.26 4.26 9.16
N SER A 269 -18.65 3.11 8.85
CA SER A 269 -19.23 2.04 8.05
C SER A 269 -18.85 0.69 8.62
N VAL A 270 -19.85 -0.16 8.91
CA VAL A 270 -19.60 -1.53 9.36
C VAL A 270 -19.21 -2.39 8.17
N GLN A 271 -18.19 -3.22 8.34
CA GLN A 271 -17.75 -4.21 7.36
C GLN A 271 -18.19 -5.62 7.79
N PRO A 272 -19.40 -6.09 7.44
CA PRO A 272 -19.99 -7.29 8.04
C PRO A 272 -19.15 -8.56 7.87
N ARG A 273 -18.42 -8.67 6.75
CA ARG A 273 -17.51 -9.79 6.46
C ARG A 273 -16.09 -9.56 6.94
N GLY A 274 -15.75 -8.33 7.35
CA GLY A 274 -14.42 -7.98 7.85
C GLY A 274 -14.07 -8.74 9.13
N LEU A 275 -12.79 -9.01 9.33
CA LEU A 275 -12.25 -9.60 10.54
C LEU A 275 -11.87 -8.51 11.53
N ASN A 276 -12.29 -8.69 12.78
CA ASN A 276 -11.87 -7.88 13.91
C ASN A 276 -10.78 -8.64 14.67
N TRP A 277 -9.60 -8.04 14.75
CA TRP A 277 -8.40 -8.64 15.34
C TRP A 277 -8.19 -8.24 16.82
N THR A 278 -9.13 -7.56 17.44
CA THR A 278 -8.97 -6.94 18.77
C THR A 278 -8.44 -7.91 19.82
N ARG A 279 -8.91 -9.15 19.81
CA ARG A 279 -8.52 -10.20 20.76
C ARG A 279 -7.40 -11.09 20.26
N CYS A 280 -6.97 -10.94 19.00
CA CYS A 280 -6.01 -11.85 18.39
C CYS A 280 -4.57 -11.45 18.73
N ARG A 281 -3.78 -12.43 19.11
CA ARG A 281 -2.32 -12.34 19.22
C ARG A 281 -1.74 -13.66 18.72
N PHE A 282 -0.75 -13.54 17.85
CA PHE A 282 -0.05 -14.68 17.25
C PHE A 282 1.45 -14.48 17.35
N PHE A 283 2.19 -15.57 17.24
CA PHE A 283 3.65 -15.52 17.13
C PHE A 283 4.18 -16.62 16.23
N GLU A 284 5.31 -16.39 15.63
CA GLU A 284 6.06 -17.38 14.86
C GLU A 284 6.83 -18.28 15.82
N ARG A 285 6.31 -19.51 16.08
CA ARG A 285 6.89 -20.47 16.99
C ARG A 285 8.14 -21.13 16.41
N ALA A 286 8.10 -21.47 15.15
CA ALA A 286 9.21 -21.95 14.35
C ALA A 286 9.14 -21.29 12.96
N VAL A 287 10.22 -21.31 12.21
CA VAL A 287 10.30 -20.69 10.89
C VAL A 287 9.14 -21.13 9.99
N GLY A 288 8.26 -20.20 9.66
CA GLY A 288 7.07 -20.45 8.83
C GLY A 288 5.87 -21.04 9.58
N GLU A 289 5.93 -21.14 10.91
CA GLU A 289 4.85 -21.67 11.74
C GLU A 289 4.29 -20.58 12.66
N ILE A 290 3.17 -19.99 12.26
CA ILE A 290 2.44 -19.00 13.06
C ILE A 290 1.39 -19.71 13.91
N VAL A 291 1.36 -19.40 15.21
CA VAL A 291 0.43 -20.00 16.18
C VAL A 291 -0.23 -18.91 17.03
N ASN A 292 -1.46 -19.18 17.49
CA ASN A 292 -2.15 -18.33 18.45
C ASN A 292 -1.39 -18.30 19.78
N SER A 293 -1.23 -17.12 20.36
CA SER A 293 -0.44 -16.91 21.58
C SER A 293 -1.05 -17.58 22.83
N GLU A 294 -2.37 -17.75 22.86
CA GLU A 294 -3.08 -18.38 23.98
C GLU A 294 -3.24 -19.89 23.76
N THR A 295 -3.87 -20.29 22.67
CA THR A 295 -4.27 -21.68 22.42
C THR A 295 -3.13 -22.53 21.85
N LYS A 296 -2.09 -21.91 21.30
CA LYS A 296 -0.97 -22.56 20.59
C LYS A 296 -1.39 -23.32 19.32
N THR A 297 -2.64 -23.14 18.88
CA THR A 297 -3.12 -23.70 17.61
C THR A 297 -2.52 -22.95 16.43
N ALA A 298 -2.40 -23.62 15.29
CA ALA A 298 -1.90 -23.00 14.06
C ALA A 298 -2.81 -21.85 13.63
N PHE A 299 -2.20 -20.78 13.09
CA PHE A 299 -2.93 -19.63 12.55
C PHE A 299 -3.91 -20.05 11.47
N GLY A 300 -5.13 -19.55 11.59
CA GLY A 300 -6.19 -19.73 10.60
C GLY A 300 -7.28 -18.68 10.77
N LEU A 301 -7.95 -18.31 9.70
CA LEU A 301 -9.02 -17.28 9.72
C LEU A 301 -10.30 -17.73 10.47
N SER A 302 -10.37 -18.99 10.88
CA SER A 302 -11.41 -19.58 11.73
C SER A 302 -11.04 -19.58 13.22
N ASP A 303 -9.88 -19.03 13.61
CA ASP A 303 -9.46 -18.96 15.01
C ASP A 303 -10.53 -18.17 15.81
N PRO A 304 -10.93 -18.69 17.01
CA PRO A 304 -11.99 -18.08 17.82
C PRO A 304 -11.64 -16.70 18.39
N CYS A 305 -10.40 -16.25 18.28
CA CYS A 305 -10.03 -14.88 18.64
C CYS A 305 -10.65 -13.84 17.71
N PHE A 306 -10.96 -14.22 16.46
CA PHE A 306 -11.61 -13.32 15.51
C PHE A 306 -13.08 -13.09 15.83
N SER A 307 -13.53 -11.85 15.67
CA SER A 307 -14.93 -11.52 15.52
C SER A 307 -15.18 -10.85 14.17
N ARG A 308 -16.42 -10.54 13.85
CA ARG A 308 -16.84 -9.93 12.58
C ARG A 308 -17.36 -8.52 12.81
N GLY A 309 -17.47 -7.76 11.73
CA GLY A 309 -18.11 -6.47 11.72
C GLY A 309 -17.28 -5.32 12.30
N PRO A 310 -15.95 -5.19 11.99
CA PRO A 310 -15.23 -3.98 12.35
C PRO A 310 -15.82 -2.77 11.66
N THR A 311 -15.57 -1.59 12.21
CA THR A 311 -15.93 -0.32 11.60
C THR A 311 -14.71 0.32 10.93
N VAL A 312 -14.94 0.83 9.72
CA VAL A 312 -14.01 1.70 9.00
C VAL A 312 -14.63 3.08 8.85
N GLY A 313 -13.86 4.10 8.59
CA GLY A 313 -14.46 5.41 8.33
C GLY A 313 -13.48 6.55 8.23
N TYR A 314 -13.81 7.51 7.36
CA TYR A 314 -13.06 8.72 7.15
C TYR A 314 -13.12 9.67 8.36
N SER A 315 -12.01 10.30 8.66
CA SER A 315 -11.90 11.38 9.62
C SER A 315 -11.08 12.52 9.02
N GLN A 316 -11.75 13.60 8.63
CA GLN A 316 -11.09 14.76 8.02
C GLN A 316 -9.98 15.33 8.90
N ALA A 317 -10.21 15.43 10.20
CA ALA A 317 -9.22 15.97 11.13
C ALA A 317 -7.98 15.06 11.24
N ALA A 318 -8.20 13.74 11.37
CA ALA A 318 -7.10 12.76 11.43
C ALA A 318 -6.32 12.69 10.11
N HIS A 319 -7.02 12.74 8.98
CA HIS A 319 -6.39 12.77 7.65
C HIS A 319 -5.53 14.02 7.46
N ALA A 320 -6.07 15.20 7.73
CA ALA A 320 -5.34 16.47 7.61
C ALA A 320 -4.08 16.50 8.49
N GLU A 321 -4.18 16.01 9.74
CA GLU A 321 -3.03 15.93 10.63
C GLU A 321 -2.02 14.87 10.17
N ALA A 322 -2.47 13.70 9.69
CA ALA A 322 -1.58 12.68 9.15
C ALA A 322 -0.81 13.20 7.93
N LEU A 323 -1.50 13.88 7.02
CA LEU A 323 -0.89 14.50 5.85
C LEU A 323 0.18 15.52 6.23
N ARG A 324 -0.13 16.39 7.20
CA ARG A 324 0.83 17.36 7.73
C ARG A 324 2.06 16.67 8.32
N GLN A 325 1.87 15.64 9.15
CA GLN A 325 2.96 14.89 9.78
C GLN A 325 3.83 14.16 8.76
N VAL A 326 3.23 13.51 7.75
CA VAL A 326 3.96 12.83 6.67
C VAL A 326 4.77 13.84 5.86
N LYS A 327 4.18 14.97 5.45
CA LYS A 327 4.90 16.01 4.70
C LYS A 327 6.10 16.54 5.47
N ILE A 328 5.94 16.88 6.76
CA ILE A 328 7.04 17.33 7.62
C ILE A 328 8.11 16.24 7.72
N PHE A 329 7.72 15.00 8.01
CA PHE A 329 8.67 13.91 8.18
C PHE A 329 9.48 13.65 6.89
N ILE A 330 8.81 13.54 5.74
CA ILE A 330 9.46 13.29 4.45
C ILE A 330 10.37 14.45 4.04
N THR A 331 9.91 15.71 4.16
CA THR A 331 10.73 16.87 3.79
C THR A 331 11.95 17.02 4.69
N THR A 332 11.81 16.74 5.98
CA THR A 332 12.94 16.79 6.94
C THR A 332 13.92 15.63 6.68
N THR A 333 13.41 14.39 6.58
CA THR A 333 14.24 13.19 6.38
C THR A 333 15.02 13.23 5.07
N PHE A 334 14.41 13.77 4.02
CA PHE A 334 15.03 13.86 2.70
C PHE A 334 15.67 15.21 2.41
N GLN A 335 15.72 16.11 3.40
CA GLN A 335 16.35 17.44 3.31
C GLN A 335 15.83 18.22 2.09
N LEU A 336 14.51 18.25 1.92
CA LEU A 336 13.89 18.99 0.83
C LEU A 336 13.78 20.47 1.23
N SER A 337 14.38 21.34 0.41
CA SER A 337 14.15 22.78 0.55
C SER A 337 12.69 23.12 0.22
N PRO A 338 12.08 24.06 0.96
CA PRO A 338 10.73 24.54 0.70
C PRO A 338 10.48 25.02 -0.73
#